data_bd959fdf107f6b9a64edfd854e580662
#
_entry.id   bd959fdf107f6b9a64edfd854e580662
#
_cell.length_a   1.000
_cell.length_b   1.000
_cell.length_c   1.000
_cell.angle_alpha   90.00
_cell.angle_beta   90.00
_cell.angle_gamma   90.00
#
_symmetry.space_group_name_H-M   'P 1'
#
loop_
_entity.id
_entity.type
_entity.pdbx_description
1 polymer ?
#
loop_
_entity_poly.entity_id
_entity_poly.type
_entity_poly.pdbx_seq_one_letter_code
_entity_poly.pdbx_strand_id
1 'polypeptide(L)'
;MKFRKMTLNINGVDRMFICDPAKDTLATVIRRLGLTGTKVGCGIGVCGSCSVILNGKVVRACTKKITSVEEYSEVLTIEGIGAPNRLHPLQVAFMNYGAVQCGFCSPGFIVSAYALLQQNPNPTREEVRDWFQKHRNICRCTGYKQIVDAVMAAAKVVRGECSIEDIQVAVPKKGETDLYGKSLVRPAALAKVCGLCDYGDDIELKMPAGTLHVAMAQPRVAHHAKLLKIHTEEAEKMPGVYKVITAKDVHAIGGTNRLAWYTFLPRTLATEATHFLLCEDKIINYGNVVALVAADTKENARAAAAKITVDIEPLPEYLNYLDAAMPDAMRIHDDHPNVWSMQPTIKGEDTRKLFEEAPYVVEGSFYTTREPHMPIEGDTIQAYWGDDDMLTVQCKAQAIYANVADISYAT
;
A
#
# COMPACT_ATOMS: atom_id res chain seq x y z
N MET A 1 -21.93 -21.66 14.44
CA MET A 1 -20.53 -21.31 14.72
C MET A 1 -20.29 -21.47 16.21
N LYS A 2 -19.26 -22.21 16.63
CA LYS A 2 -18.89 -22.28 18.05
C LYS A 2 -17.76 -21.28 18.29
N PHE A 3 -18.10 -20.10 18.79
CA PHE A 3 -17.09 -19.18 19.29
C PHE A 3 -16.38 -19.77 20.51
N ARG A 4 -15.11 -19.43 20.66
CA ARG A 4 -14.28 -19.85 21.80
C ARG A 4 -13.85 -18.62 22.59
N LYS A 5 -13.96 -18.69 23.91
CA LYS A 5 -13.34 -17.75 24.84
C LYS A 5 -11.88 -18.16 25.02
N MET A 6 -10.97 -17.21 24.99
CA MET A 6 -9.54 -17.44 25.13
C MET A 6 -8.86 -16.27 25.84
N THR A 7 -7.78 -16.53 26.54
CA THR A 7 -6.94 -15.53 27.22
C THR A 7 -5.50 -15.63 26.71
N LEU A 8 -4.90 -14.48 26.35
CA LEU A 8 -3.47 -14.37 26.03
C LEU A 8 -2.84 -13.26 26.88
N ASN A 9 -1.59 -13.44 27.27
CA ASN A 9 -0.78 -12.37 27.85
C ASN A 9 -0.21 -11.51 26.74
N ILE A 10 -0.78 -10.34 26.50
CA ILE A 10 -0.35 -9.45 25.41
C ILE A 10 0.30 -8.21 26.02
N ASN A 11 1.59 -8.03 25.74
CA ASN A 11 2.41 -6.94 26.28
C ASN A 11 2.39 -6.88 27.83
N GLY A 12 2.43 -8.03 28.47
CA GLY A 12 2.44 -8.14 29.92
C GLY A 12 1.05 -8.03 30.60
N VAL A 13 -0.02 -7.97 29.79
CA VAL A 13 -1.41 -7.88 30.29
C VAL A 13 -2.24 -9.05 29.80
N ASP A 14 -2.89 -9.76 30.72
CA ASP A 14 -3.83 -10.82 30.37
C ASP A 14 -5.10 -10.23 29.72
N ARG A 15 -5.33 -10.56 28.48
CA ARG A 15 -6.47 -10.09 27.68
C ARG A 15 -7.35 -11.25 27.29
N MET A 16 -8.60 -11.19 27.75
CA MET A 16 -9.63 -12.16 27.43
C MET A 16 -10.45 -11.67 26.23
N PHE A 17 -10.71 -12.55 25.27
CA PHE A 17 -11.46 -12.25 24.07
C PHE A 17 -12.28 -13.47 23.58
N ILE A 18 -13.18 -13.22 22.65
CA ILE A 18 -13.93 -14.25 21.92
C ILE A 18 -13.34 -14.35 20.52
N CYS A 19 -13.06 -15.55 20.07
CA CYS A 19 -12.55 -15.82 18.72
C CYS A 19 -13.39 -16.83 17.96
N ASP A 20 -13.34 -16.76 16.63
CA ASP A 20 -13.82 -17.81 15.74
C ASP A 20 -12.68 -18.77 15.40
N PRO A 21 -12.66 -20.01 15.95
CA PRO A 21 -11.58 -20.94 15.73
C PRO A 21 -11.34 -21.31 14.27
N ALA A 22 -12.35 -21.20 13.42
CA ALA A 22 -12.27 -21.55 12.00
C ALA A 22 -11.60 -20.45 11.16
N LYS A 23 -11.76 -19.18 11.56
CA LYS A 23 -11.37 -18.04 10.74
C LYS A 23 -10.24 -17.21 11.34
N ASP A 24 -10.20 -17.04 12.69
CA ASP A 24 -9.31 -16.11 13.33
C ASP A 24 -7.84 -16.56 13.29
N THR A 25 -6.99 -15.61 12.98
CA THR A 25 -5.54 -15.69 13.15
C THR A 25 -5.11 -14.88 14.38
N LEU A 26 -3.88 -15.05 14.83
CA LEU A 26 -3.31 -14.23 15.89
C LEU A 26 -3.35 -12.74 15.53
N ALA A 27 -3.08 -12.38 14.25
CA ALA A 27 -3.16 -10.98 13.79
C ALA A 27 -4.58 -10.40 13.88
N THR A 28 -5.61 -11.17 13.46
CA THR A 28 -7.01 -10.73 13.53
C THR A 28 -7.42 -10.41 14.97
N VAL A 29 -7.03 -11.26 15.90
CA VAL A 29 -7.34 -11.08 17.32
C VAL A 29 -6.62 -9.86 17.90
N ILE A 30 -5.30 -9.75 17.71
CA ILE A 30 -4.49 -8.63 18.20
C ILE A 30 -5.05 -7.29 17.70
N ARG A 31 -5.32 -7.19 16.41
CA ARG A 31 -5.85 -5.97 15.79
C ARG A 31 -7.25 -5.61 16.27
N ARG A 32 -8.12 -6.61 16.45
CA ARG A 32 -9.48 -6.43 17.01
C ARG A 32 -9.45 -5.97 18.48
N LEU A 33 -8.38 -6.27 19.21
CA LEU A 33 -8.12 -5.75 20.56
C LEU A 33 -7.55 -4.32 20.58
N GLY A 34 -7.46 -3.66 19.41
CA GLY A 34 -6.99 -2.28 19.26
C GLY A 34 -5.48 -2.13 19.08
N LEU A 35 -4.71 -3.24 19.03
CA LEU A 35 -3.26 -3.22 18.81
C LEU A 35 -2.95 -3.28 17.31
N THR A 36 -3.23 -2.17 16.63
CA THR A 36 -3.17 -2.07 15.16
C THR A 36 -1.75 -1.89 14.62
N GLY A 37 -0.74 -1.72 15.46
CA GLY A 37 0.67 -1.73 15.07
C GLY A 37 1.14 -3.05 14.45
N THR A 38 0.43 -4.16 14.72
CA THR A 38 0.59 -5.43 13.98
C THR A 38 -0.07 -5.31 12.62
N LYS A 39 0.70 -4.93 11.59
CA LYS A 39 0.17 -4.65 10.24
C LYS A 39 0.03 -5.91 9.39
N VAL A 40 -1.06 -6.03 8.63
CA VAL A 40 -1.29 -7.16 7.73
C VAL A 40 -1.19 -6.68 6.28
N GLY A 41 0.01 -6.80 5.67
CA GLY A 41 0.22 -6.42 4.27
C GLY A 41 -0.21 -7.50 3.28
N CYS A 42 0.41 -8.67 3.32
CA CYS A 42 0.15 -9.73 2.34
C CYS A 42 -0.94 -10.75 2.77
N GLY A 43 -1.21 -10.92 4.06
CA GLY A 43 -2.13 -11.92 4.59
C GLY A 43 -1.68 -13.39 4.45
N ILE A 44 -0.58 -13.66 3.78
CA ILE A 44 -0.09 -15.02 3.41
C ILE A 44 1.30 -15.36 3.98
N GLY A 45 1.79 -14.58 4.96
CA GLY A 45 3.03 -14.86 5.66
C GLY A 45 4.32 -14.54 4.88
N VAL A 46 4.28 -13.72 3.83
CA VAL A 46 5.44 -13.45 2.96
C VAL A 46 6.14 -12.14 3.33
N CYS A 47 5.42 -11.08 3.75
CA CYS A 47 6.00 -9.75 3.89
C CYS A 47 6.58 -9.41 5.27
N GLY A 48 6.27 -10.19 6.32
CA GLY A 48 6.77 -9.98 7.68
C GLY A 48 6.25 -8.74 8.42
N SER A 49 5.34 -7.94 7.83
CA SER A 49 4.79 -6.74 8.49
C SER A 49 3.98 -7.07 9.75
N CYS A 50 3.43 -8.28 9.81
CA CYS A 50 2.67 -8.80 10.95
C CYS A 50 3.54 -9.55 11.98
N SER A 51 4.85 -9.35 11.99
CA SER A 51 5.74 -10.01 12.97
C SER A 51 5.39 -9.61 14.40
N VAL A 52 5.24 -10.61 15.25
CA VAL A 52 5.11 -10.50 16.72
C VAL A 52 6.03 -11.52 17.36
N ILE A 53 6.33 -11.36 18.64
CA ILE A 53 7.06 -12.38 19.42
C ILE A 53 6.02 -13.18 20.21
N LEU A 54 5.94 -14.47 19.93
CA LEU A 54 5.08 -15.43 20.64
C LEU A 54 5.96 -16.40 21.42
N ASN A 55 5.85 -16.40 22.74
CA ASN A 55 6.65 -17.23 23.64
C ASN A 55 8.16 -17.17 23.29
N GLY A 56 8.69 -15.95 23.14
CA GLY A 56 10.10 -15.67 22.83
C GLY A 56 10.51 -15.87 21.37
N LYS A 57 9.62 -16.30 20.48
CA LYS A 57 9.94 -16.55 19.05
C LYS A 57 9.20 -15.62 18.11
N VAL A 58 9.91 -15.10 17.09
CA VAL A 58 9.29 -14.29 16.02
C VAL A 58 8.38 -15.15 15.17
N VAL A 59 7.11 -14.77 15.08
CA VAL A 59 6.10 -15.43 14.25
C VAL A 59 5.38 -14.42 13.35
N ARG A 60 4.86 -14.89 12.22
CA ARG A 60 4.00 -14.11 11.32
C ARG A 60 2.55 -14.31 11.75
N ALA A 61 2.01 -13.33 12.45
CA ALA A 61 0.70 -13.43 13.10
C ALA A 61 -0.47 -13.65 12.10
N CYS A 62 -0.35 -13.17 10.85
CA CYS A 62 -1.41 -13.32 9.83
C CYS A 62 -1.66 -14.77 9.38
N THR A 63 -0.67 -15.66 9.55
CA THR A 63 -0.81 -17.09 9.20
C THR A 63 -0.85 -18.00 10.43
N LYS A 64 -0.67 -17.43 11.62
CA LYS A 64 -0.75 -18.20 12.86
C LYS A 64 -2.22 -18.34 13.26
N LYS A 65 -2.81 -19.51 13.00
CA LYS A 65 -4.20 -19.79 13.39
C LYS A 65 -4.34 -19.68 14.91
N ILE A 66 -5.41 -19.05 15.38
CA ILE A 66 -5.64 -18.86 16.81
C ILE A 66 -5.75 -20.18 17.56
N THR A 67 -6.24 -21.23 16.89
CA THR A 67 -6.33 -22.60 17.46
C THR A 67 -4.99 -23.24 17.74
N SER A 68 -3.91 -22.75 17.16
CA SER A 68 -2.54 -23.25 17.36
C SER A 68 -1.76 -22.42 18.41
N VAL A 69 -2.42 -21.50 19.09
CA VAL A 69 -1.88 -20.70 20.19
C VAL A 69 -2.47 -21.21 21.49
N GLU A 70 -1.63 -21.52 22.43
CA GLU A 70 -2.06 -22.00 23.76
C GLU A 70 -2.59 -20.83 24.59
N GLU A 71 -3.53 -21.10 25.50
CA GLU A 71 -4.01 -20.10 26.46
C GLU A 71 -2.85 -19.60 27.32
N TYR A 72 -2.92 -18.32 27.69
CA TYR A 72 -1.89 -17.61 28.45
C TYR A 72 -0.53 -17.51 27.76
N SER A 73 -0.42 -17.87 26.47
CA SER A 73 0.81 -17.59 25.70
C SER A 73 1.15 -16.10 25.76
N GLU A 74 2.45 -15.83 25.87
CA GLU A 74 3.00 -14.48 25.87
C GLU A 74 3.15 -13.95 24.45
N VAL A 75 2.58 -12.79 24.19
CA VAL A 75 2.66 -12.11 22.91
C VAL A 75 3.22 -10.71 23.12
N LEU A 76 4.35 -10.40 22.48
CA LEU A 76 4.90 -9.05 22.45
C LEU A 76 4.69 -8.45 21.06
N THR A 77 4.00 -7.31 21.02
CA THR A 77 3.79 -6.49 19.82
C THR A 77 4.62 -5.21 19.88
N ILE A 78 4.59 -4.40 18.82
CA ILE A 78 5.32 -3.13 18.77
C ILE A 78 4.93 -2.18 19.91
N GLU A 79 3.65 -2.18 20.31
CA GLU A 79 3.12 -1.35 21.39
C GLU A 79 3.71 -1.74 22.77
N GLY A 80 4.21 -2.97 22.91
CA GLY A 80 4.89 -3.44 24.12
C GLY A 80 6.39 -3.16 24.15
N ILE A 81 7.02 -2.85 23.01
CA ILE A 81 8.46 -2.57 22.93
C ILE A 81 8.76 -1.17 23.47
N GLY A 82 7.96 -0.19 23.12
CA GLY A 82 8.10 1.18 23.62
C GLY A 82 6.93 2.08 23.22
N ALA A 83 6.87 3.24 23.83
CA ALA A 83 5.83 4.25 23.66
C ALA A 83 6.45 5.63 23.37
N PRO A 84 5.69 6.63 22.90
CA PRO A 84 6.22 7.95 22.59
C PRO A 84 7.02 8.64 23.69
N ASN A 85 6.69 8.37 24.95
CA ASN A 85 7.39 8.90 26.13
C ASN A 85 8.49 7.96 26.67
N ARG A 86 8.66 6.77 26.07
CA ARG A 86 9.66 5.76 26.49
C ARG A 86 10.04 4.91 25.29
N LEU A 87 10.79 5.50 24.37
CA LEU A 87 11.22 4.81 23.16
C LEU A 87 12.34 3.79 23.44
N HIS A 88 12.28 2.67 22.78
CA HIS A 88 13.37 1.72 22.72
C HIS A 88 14.45 2.22 21.75
N PRO A 89 15.77 1.94 21.95
CA PRO A 89 16.84 2.35 21.02
C PRO A 89 16.57 2.02 19.54
N LEU A 90 15.94 0.88 19.25
CA LEU A 90 15.51 0.53 17.87
C LEU A 90 14.52 1.53 17.29
N GLN A 91 13.53 1.98 18.06
CA GLN A 91 12.54 2.97 17.59
C GLN A 91 13.20 4.32 17.31
N VAL A 92 14.10 4.76 18.19
CA VAL A 92 14.90 5.98 18.00
C VAL A 92 15.78 5.86 16.77
N ALA A 93 16.53 4.79 16.62
CA ALA A 93 17.40 4.57 15.46
C ALA A 93 16.62 4.51 14.14
N PHE A 94 15.47 3.83 14.10
CA PHE A 94 14.64 3.77 12.88
C PHE A 94 14.17 5.15 12.42
N MET A 95 13.81 6.04 13.34
CA MET A 95 13.44 7.42 13.01
C MET A 95 14.64 8.21 12.47
N ASN A 96 15.79 8.10 13.12
CA ASN A 96 16.93 9.00 12.88
C ASN A 96 17.80 8.54 11.70
N TYR A 97 17.86 7.27 11.38
CA TYR A 97 18.64 6.72 10.26
C TYR A 97 17.84 6.63 8.95
N GLY A 98 16.64 7.23 8.87
CA GLY A 98 15.80 7.22 7.68
C GLY A 98 15.21 5.84 7.33
N ALA A 99 15.13 4.93 8.33
CA ALA A 99 14.59 3.59 8.15
C ALA A 99 13.05 3.56 8.06
N VAL A 100 12.39 4.72 8.16
CA VAL A 100 10.93 4.88 8.09
C VAL A 100 10.57 5.78 6.93
N GLN A 101 9.89 5.24 5.91
CA GLN A 101 9.27 6.02 4.84
C GLN A 101 7.75 5.92 4.92
N CYS A 102 7.06 5.06 4.17
CA CYS A 102 5.62 4.85 4.41
C CYS A 102 5.38 4.33 5.83
N GLY A 103 6.30 3.53 6.40
CA GLY A 103 6.28 3.08 7.79
C GLY A 103 5.42 1.84 8.04
N PHE A 104 4.73 1.33 7.04
CA PHE A 104 3.83 0.18 7.19
C PHE A 104 4.54 -1.09 7.65
N CYS A 105 5.74 -1.35 7.14
CA CYS A 105 6.55 -2.50 7.55
C CYS A 105 7.38 -2.26 8.82
N SER A 106 7.56 -1.00 9.25
CA SER A 106 8.49 -0.64 10.32
C SER A 106 8.21 -1.33 11.66
N PRO A 107 6.96 -1.46 12.14
CA PRO A 107 6.67 -2.20 13.35
C PRO A 107 7.16 -3.66 13.29
N GLY A 108 6.90 -4.36 12.18
CA GLY A 108 7.34 -5.74 11.99
C GLY A 108 8.87 -5.90 11.97
N PHE A 109 9.59 -4.94 11.36
CA PHE A 109 11.06 -4.92 11.40
C PHE A 109 11.60 -4.66 12.80
N ILE A 110 11.01 -3.70 13.55
CA ILE A 110 11.43 -3.36 14.90
C ILE A 110 11.21 -4.55 15.85
N VAL A 111 10.04 -5.19 15.80
CA VAL A 111 9.74 -6.40 16.59
C VAL A 111 10.73 -7.53 16.27
N SER A 112 11.00 -7.76 14.99
CA SER A 112 11.95 -8.77 14.54
C SER A 112 13.39 -8.47 14.98
N ALA A 113 13.83 -7.20 14.84
CA ALA A 113 15.15 -6.76 15.30
C ALA A 113 15.28 -6.79 16.84
N TYR A 114 14.21 -6.49 17.56
CA TYR A 114 14.19 -6.64 19.02
C TYR A 114 14.51 -8.06 19.42
N ALA A 115 13.86 -9.06 18.82
CA ALA A 115 14.14 -10.46 19.09
C ALA A 115 15.58 -10.87 18.70
N LEU A 116 16.13 -10.31 17.62
CA LEU A 116 17.54 -10.52 17.27
C LEU A 116 18.47 -10.02 18.38
N LEU A 117 18.29 -8.76 18.83
CA LEU A 117 19.17 -8.14 19.82
C LEU A 117 19.04 -8.78 21.22
N GLN A 118 17.90 -9.41 21.53
CA GLN A 118 17.77 -10.23 22.74
C GLN A 118 18.59 -11.53 22.66
N GLN A 119 18.77 -12.10 21.48
CA GLN A 119 19.55 -13.34 21.28
C GLN A 119 21.03 -13.05 21.00
N ASN A 120 21.31 -12.02 20.22
CA ASN A 120 22.66 -11.57 19.87
C ASN A 120 22.73 -10.04 19.95
N PRO A 121 23.20 -9.46 21.06
CA PRO A 121 23.31 -8.00 21.21
C PRO A 121 24.42 -7.37 20.35
N ASN A 122 25.30 -8.19 19.75
CA ASN A 122 26.40 -7.73 18.90
C ASN A 122 26.37 -8.40 17.52
N PRO A 123 25.28 -8.21 16.74
CA PRO A 123 25.21 -8.82 15.41
C PRO A 123 26.12 -8.11 14.42
N THR A 124 26.61 -8.85 13.45
CA THR A 124 27.20 -8.29 12.23
C THR A 124 26.11 -7.79 11.29
N ARG A 125 26.47 -6.95 10.33
CA ARG A 125 25.53 -6.47 9.30
C ARG A 125 24.95 -7.62 8.45
N GLU A 126 25.72 -8.65 8.24
CA GLU A 126 25.29 -9.85 7.50
C GLU A 126 24.26 -10.63 8.33
N GLU A 127 24.54 -10.91 9.59
CA GLU A 127 23.57 -11.57 10.49
C GLU A 127 22.25 -10.81 10.61
N VAL A 128 22.27 -9.47 10.60
CA VAL A 128 21.04 -8.66 10.57
C VAL A 128 20.26 -8.88 9.27
N ARG A 129 20.92 -8.93 8.11
CA ARG A 129 20.29 -9.21 6.82
C ARG A 129 19.71 -10.62 6.77
N ASP A 130 20.48 -11.62 7.18
CA ASP A 130 20.07 -13.02 7.21
C ASP A 130 18.88 -13.23 8.15
N TRP A 131 18.88 -12.53 9.28
CA TRP A 131 17.75 -12.55 10.21
C TRP A 131 16.46 -12.05 9.54
N PHE A 132 16.52 -10.91 8.87
CA PHE A 132 15.35 -10.37 8.16
C PHE A 132 14.92 -11.25 6.99
N GLN A 133 15.86 -11.84 6.26
CA GLN A 133 15.55 -12.80 5.20
C GLN A 133 14.86 -14.04 5.77
N LYS A 134 15.38 -14.63 6.84
CA LYS A 134 14.79 -15.77 7.54
C LYS A 134 13.36 -15.48 8.01
N HIS A 135 13.13 -14.29 8.56
CA HIS A 135 11.84 -13.86 9.08
C HIS A 135 10.96 -13.19 8.00
N ARG A 136 11.45 -13.09 6.75
CA ARG A 136 10.75 -12.54 5.59
C ARG A 136 10.27 -11.10 5.80
N ASN A 137 11.06 -10.27 6.49
CA ASN A 137 10.75 -8.87 6.64
C ASN A 137 11.09 -8.13 5.34
N ILE A 138 10.07 -7.62 4.63
CA ILE A 138 10.20 -6.97 3.34
C ILE A 138 9.84 -5.50 3.44
N CYS A 139 10.68 -4.64 2.82
CA CYS A 139 10.42 -3.23 2.62
C CYS A 139 10.63 -2.87 1.15
N ARG A 140 9.73 -2.10 0.55
CA ARG A 140 9.86 -1.60 -0.82
C ARG A 140 10.41 -0.17 -0.88
N CYS A 141 10.31 0.58 0.22
CA CYS A 141 10.58 2.02 0.23
C CYS A 141 12.04 2.38 0.52
N THR A 142 12.72 1.69 1.45
CA THR A 142 13.98 2.14 2.06
C THR A 142 15.24 1.58 1.40
N GLY A 143 15.13 0.51 0.61
CA GLY A 143 16.30 -0.19 0.04
C GLY A 143 17.14 -0.94 1.09
N TYR A 144 16.61 -1.18 2.30
CA TYR A 144 17.17 -1.95 3.42
C TYR A 144 18.40 -1.37 4.11
N LYS A 145 19.28 -0.62 3.42
CA LYS A 145 20.53 -0.09 3.99
C LYS A 145 20.27 0.66 5.30
N GLN A 146 19.31 1.59 5.29
CA GLN A 146 18.94 2.41 6.43
C GLN A 146 18.39 1.58 7.59
N ILE A 147 17.64 0.51 7.29
CA ILE A 147 17.11 -0.41 8.31
C ILE A 147 18.26 -1.14 9.01
N VAL A 148 19.24 -1.66 8.24
CA VAL A 148 20.41 -2.32 8.81
C VAL A 148 21.25 -1.34 9.61
N ASP A 149 21.46 -0.12 9.11
CA ASP A 149 22.20 0.94 9.81
C ASP A 149 21.53 1.28 11.16
N ALA A 150 20.19 1.37 11.18
CA ALA A 150 19.43 1.63 12.39
C ALA A 150 19.56 0.51 13.43
N VAL A 151 19.52 -0.77 13.01
CA VAL A 151 19.73 -1.90 13.93
C VAL A 151 21.14 -1.89 14.50
N MET A 152 22.15 -1.64 13.66
CA MET A 152 23.55 -1.56 14.13
C MET A 152 23.78 -0.42 15.13
N ALA A 153 23.14 0.75 14.91
CA ALA A 153 23.20 1.88 15.84
C ALA A 153 22.50 1.53 17.17
N ALA A 154 21.29 0.96 17.11
CA ALA A 154 20.56 0.55 18.29
C ALA A 154 21.32 -0.53 19.10
N ALA A 155 22.01 -1.46 18.42
CA ALA A 155 22.81 -2.48 19.05
C ALA A 155 23.92 -1.90 19.93
N LYS A 156 24.58 -0.80 19.49
CA LYS A 156 25.60 -0.11 20.32
C LYS A 156 25.00 0.46 21.61
N VAL A 157 23.81 1.05 21.53
CA VAL A 157 23.12 1.55 22.72
C VAL A 157 22.74 0.42 23.66
N VAL A 158 22.23 -0.70 23.13
CA VAL A 158 21.85 -1.88 23.92
C VAL A 158 23.06 -2.46 24.68
N ARG A 159 24.25 -2.41 24.07
CA ARG A 159 25.50 -2.86 24.72
C ARG A 159 26.14 -1.81 25.64
N GLY A 160 25.58 -0.60 25.75
CA GLY A 160 26.14 0.49 26.54
C GLY A 160 27.40 1.14 25.95
N GLU A 161 27.67 0.94 24.65
CA GLU A 161 28.82 1.55 23.96
C GLU A 161 28.59 3.06 23.66
N CYS A 162 27.34 3.47 23.55
CA CYS A 162 26.92 4.86 23.39
C CYS A 162 25.56 5.08 24.05
N SER A 163 25.19 6.34 24.26
CA SER A 163 23.89 6.72 24.80
C SER A 163 22.81 6.74 23.70
N ILE A 164 21.56 6.85 24.09
CA ILE A 164 20.44 6.99 23.14
C ILE A 164 20.45 8.34 22.44
N GLU A 165 21.01 9.36 23.11
CA GLU A 165 21.19 10.73 22.58
C GLU A 165 22.20 10.74 21.43
N ASP A 166 23.24 9.92 21.48
CA ASP A 166 24.27 9.83 20.44
C ASP A 166 23.74 9.32 19.09
N ILE A 167 22.59 8.66 19.09
CA ILE A 167 21.93 8.17 17.87
C ILE A 167 20.72 9.03 17.45
N GLN A 168 20.50 10.18 18.10
CA GLN A 168 19.44 11.12 17.75
C GLN A 168 19.94 12.16 16.75
N VAL A 169 19.07 12.54 15.81
CA VAL A 169 19.27 13.73 14.97
C VAL A 169 18.87 14.95 15.79
N ALA A 170 19.62 16.04 15.65
CA ALA A 170 19.31 17.30 16.32
C ALA A 170 17.89 17.76 15.97
N VAL A 171 17.07 17.96 16.98
CA VAL A 171 15.74 18.58 16.81
C VAL A 171 15.93 20.08 16.65
N PRO A 172 15.32 20.74 15.64
CA PRO A 172 15.39 22.18 15.49
C PRO A 172 14.89 22.88 16.76
N LYS A 173 15.59 23.91 17.19
CA LYS A 173 15.15 24.72 18.33
C LYS A 173 13.93 25.55 17.93
N LYS A 174 13.07 25.86 18.89
CA LYS A 174 11.91 26.75 18.66
C LYS A 174 12.41 28.10 18.11
N GLY A 175 11.90 28.51 16.94
CA GLY A 175 12.31 29.72 16.24
C GLY A 175 13.50 29.57 15.31
N GLU A 176 14.09 28.39 15.19
CA GLU A 176 15.12 28.12 14.19
C GLU A 176 14.49 28.02 12.80
N THR A 177 14.87 28.90 11.89
CA THR A 177 14.31 28.98 10.52
C THR A 177 15.24 28.45 9.47
N ASP A 178 16.55 28.35 9.75
CA ASP A 178 17.54 27.80 8.83
C ASP A 178 17.59 26.26 8.96
N LEU A 179 16.71 25.60 8.21
CA LEU A 179 16.60 24.13 8.16
C LEU A 179 17.26 23.53 6.92
N TYR A 180 17.75 24.37 6.00
CA TYR A 180 18.37 23.91 4.76
C TYR A 180 19.66 23.13 5.04
N GLY A 181 19.81 21.96 4.40
CA GLY A 181 20.95 21.08 4.59
C GLY A 181 20.98 20.28 5.91
N LYS A 182 19.97 20.44 6.77
CA LYS A 182 19.87 19.67 8.02
C LYS A 182 19.08 18.40 7.85
N SER A 183 19.51 17.34 8.54
CA SER A 183 18.73 16.09 8.64
C SER A 183 17.68 16.26 9.73
N LEU A 184 16.42 16.04 9.38
CA LEU A 184 15.28 16.15 10.28
C LEU A 184 14.53 14.84 10.36
N VAL A 185 14.02 14.51 11.55
CA VAL A 185 13.09 13.39 11.72
C VAL A 185 11.76 13.73 11.04
N ARG A 186 11.21 12.79 10.29
CA ARG A 186 9.88 12.95 9.67
C ARG A 186 8.82 13.10 10.77
N PRO A 187 7.90 14.08 10.68
CA PRO A 187 6.89 14.30 11.73
C PRO A 187 6.08 13.06 12.11
N ALA A 188 5.69 12.25 11.13
CA ALA A 188 4.91 11.03 11.36
C ALA A 188 5.74 9.82 11.80
N ALA A 189 7.08 9.91 11.88
CA ALA A 189 7.93 8.76 12.17
C ALA A 189 7.67 8.19 13.57
N LEU A 190 7.44 9.05 14.56
CA LEU A 190 7.14 8.64 15.93
C LEU A 190 5.91 7.72 16.01
N ALA A 191 4.81 8.15 15.43
CA ALA A 191 3.58 7.33 15.40
C ALA A 191 3.80 5.99 14.68
N LYS A 192 4.60 6.00 13.60
CA LYS A 192 4.90 4.80 12.80
C LYS A 192 5.73 3.77 13.55
N VAL A 193 6.78 4.21 14.27
CA VAL A 193 7.64 3.28 15.04
C VAL A 193 7.00 2.78 16.31
N CYS A 194 5.98 3.47 16.84
CA CYS A 194 5.22 3.04 18.00
C CYS A 194 3.96 2.23 17.66
N GLY A 195 3.66 2.01 16.37
CA GLY A 195 2.46 1.30 15.94
C GLY A 195 1.16 2.09 16.06
N LEU A 196 1.25 3.41 16.29
CA LEU A 196 0.11 4.32 16.52
C LEU A 196 -0.41 4.99 15.23
N CYS A 197 0.28 4.79 14.11
CA CYS A 197 -0.15 5.32 12.82
C CYS A 197 -1.27 4.46 12.24
N ASP A 198 -2.42 5.06 11.98
CA ASP A 198 -3.49 4.39 11.26
C ASP A 198 -3.21 4.41 9.75
N TYR A 199 -3.40 3.25 9.14
CA TYR A 199 -3.44 3.05 7.69
C TYR A 199 -4.87 2.66 7.30
N GLY A 200 -5.16 2.60 6.02
CA GLY A 200 -6.52 2.36 5.56
C GLY A 200 -7.18 1.12 6.15
N ASP A 201 -6.48 -0.01 6.23
CA ASP A 201 -7.01 -1.23 6.88
C ASP A 201 -7.21 -1.08 8.41
N ASP A 202 -6.55 -0.10 9.04
CA ASP A 202 -6.76 0.19 10.47
C ASP A 202 -7.99 1.07 10.66
N ILE A 203 -8.23 2.00 9.73
CA ILE A 203 -9.41 2.87 9.72
C ILE A 203 -10.68 2.03 9.51
N GLU A 204 -10.62 0.99 8.67
CA GLU A 204 -11.73 0.03 8.48
C GLU A 204 -12.28 -0.49 9.81
N LEU A 205 -11.40 -0.78 10.78
CA LEU A 205 -11.80 -1.26 12.11
C LEU A 205 -12.52 -0.20 12.97
N LYS A 206 -12.47 1.06 12.56
CA LYS A 206 -13.06 2.22 13.24
C LYS A 206 -14.28 2.78 12.52
N MET A 207 -14.62 2.24 11.35
CA MET A 207 -15.79 2.69 10.59
C MET A 207 -17.09 2.33 11.31
N PRO A 208 -18.15 3.14 11.14
CA PRO A 208 -19.46 2.87 11.73
C PRO A 208 -20.02 1.50 11.31
N ALA A 209 -20.82 0.92 12.19
CA ALA A 209 -21.56 -0.29 11.85
C ALA A 209 -22.48 -0.04 10.64
N GLY A 210 -22.52 -0.99 9.70
CA GLY A 210 -23.27 -0.86 8.46
C GLY A 210 -22.50 -0.22 7.30
N THR A 211 -21.22 0.17 7.50
CA THR A 211 -20.35 0.57 6.38
C THR A 211 -20.23 -0.57 5.39
N LEU A 212 -20.47 -0.28 4.12
CA LEU A 212 -20.37 -1.26 3.04
C LEU A 212 -18.93 -1.46 2.58
N HIS A 213 -18.63 -2.68 2.21
CA HIS A 213 -17.36 -3.05 1.59
C HIS A 213 -17.53 -3.09 0.07
N VAL A 214 -16.57 -2.49 -0.65
CA VAL A 214 -16.59 -2.44 -2.11
C VAL A 214 -15.47 -3.31 -2.69
N ALA A 215 -15.80 -4.14 -3.67
CA ALA A 215 -14.84 -4.91 -4.45
C ALA A 215 -14.95 -4.58 -5.94
N MET A 216 -13.81 -4.58 -6.62
CA MET A 216 -13.71 -4.36 -8.06
C MET A 216 -13.89 -5.68 -8.83
N ALA A 217 -14.77 -5.71 -9.81
CA ALA A 217 -14.86 -6.78 -10.78
C ALA A 217 -13.90 -6.50 -11.94
N GLN A 218 -12.86 -7.33 -12.07
CA GLN A 218 -11.81 -7.22 -13.07
C GLN A 218 -11.67 -8.56 -13.82
N PRO A 219 -12.54 -8.83 -14.79
CA PRO A 219 -12.40 -10.02 -15.63
C PRO A 219 -11.14 -9.89 -16.48
N ARG A 220 -10.14 -10.69 -16.18
CA ARG A 220 -8.81 -10.66 -16.83
C ARG A 220 -8.83 -11.56 -18.06
N VAL A 221 -9.59 -11.19 -19.08
CA VAL A 221 -9.86 -12.02 -20.26
C VAL A 221 -9.11 -11.58 -21.52
N ALA A 222 -8.76 -10.29 -21.64
CA ALA A 222 -8.04 -9.73 -22.78
C ALA A 222 -7.30 -8.45 -22.38
N HIS A 223 -6.28 -8.06 -23.13
CA HIS A 223 -5.63 -6.75 -23.04
C HIS A 223 -6.33 -5.69 -23.90
N HIS A 224 -6.97 -6.11 -25.00
CA HIS A 224 -7.69 -5.24 -25.92
C HIS A 224 -8.88 -6.01 -26.52
N ALA A 225 -10.08 -5.52 -26.29
CA ALA A 225 -11.31 -6.15 -26.80
C ALA A 225 -12.47 -5.16 -26.81
N LYS A 226 -13.47 -5.37 -27.68
CA LYS A 226 -14.78 -4.76 -27.49
C LYS A 226 -15.49 -5.47 -26.35
N LEU A 227 -16.12 -4.70 -25.47
CA LEU A 227 -16.96 -5.21 -24.39
C LEU A 227 -18.41 -5.24 -24.87
N LEU A 228 -18.94 -6.44 -25.10
CA LEU A 228 -20.28 -6.63 -25.67
C LEU A 228 -21.35 -6.65 -24.57
N LYS A 229 -21.05 -7.29 -23.45
CA LYS A 229 -21.99 -7.43 -22.33
C LYS A 229 -21.25 -7.68 -21.01
N ILE A 230 -21.80 -7.14 -19.93
CA ILE A 230 -21.41 -7.44 -18.54
C ILE A 230 -22.54 -8.25 -17.91
N HIS A 231 -22.24 -9.41 -17.36
CA HIS A 231 -23.20 -10.26 -16.66
C HIS A 231 -23.09 -10.03 -15.15
N THR A 232 -24.07 -9.36 -14.58
CA THR A 232 -24.11 -8.98 -13.15
C THR A 232 -25.13 -9.78 -12.35
N GLU A 233 -26.02 -10.48 -13.01
CA GLU A 233 -27.26 -11.05 -12.45
C GLU A 233 -27.00 -12.09 -11.35
N GLU A 234 -25.89 -12.84 -11.44
CA GLU A 234 -25.51 -13.80 -10.39
C GLU A 234 -24.97 -13.07 -9.16
N ALA A 235 -24.14 -12.04 -9.35
CA ALA A 235 -23.57 -11.24 -8.27
C ALA A 235 -24.66 -10.48 -7.48
N GLU A 236 -25.64 -9.90 -8.18
CA GLU A 236 -26.75 -9.14 -7.57
C GLU A 236 -27.63 -9.98 -6.65
N LYS A 237 -27.75 -11.30 -6.93
CA LYS A 237 -28.57 -12.22 -6.13
C LYS A 237 -27.85 -12.79 -4.93
N MET A 238 -26.54 -12.54 -4.77
CA MET A 238 -25.79 -13.11 -3.66
C MET A 238 -26.19 -12.48 -2.33
N PRO A 239 -26.26 -13.28 -1.26
CA PRO A 239 -26.56 -12.77 0.08
C PRO A 239 -25.55 -11.70 0.53
N GLY A 240 -26.04 -10.62 1.12
CA GLY A 240 -25.22 -9.52 1.62
C GLY A 240 -24.79 -8.50 0.57
N VAL A 241 -25.11 -8.71 -0.72
CA VAL A 241 -24.86 -7.73 -1.77
C VAL A 241 -25.96 -6.65 -1.73
N TYR A 242 -25.54 -5.41 -1.69
CA TYR A 242 -26.43 -4.25 -1.72
C TYR A 242 -26.62 -3.70 -3.12
N LYS A 243 -25.51 -3.56 -3.87
CA LYS A 243 -25.56 -3.05 -5.24
C LYS A 243 -24.35 -3.51 -6.04
N VAL A 244 -24.58 -3.77 -7.33
CA VAL A 244 -23.57 -3.83 -8.37
C VAL A 244 -23.66 -2.53 -9.16
N ILE A 245 -22.53 -1.85 -9.33
CA ILE A 245 -22.41 -0.54 -9.97
C ILE A 245 -21.60 -0.71 -11.24
N THR A 246 -22.16 -0.28 -12.37
CA THR A 246 -21.51 -0.26 -13.70
C THR A 246 -21.41 1.17 -14.20
N ALA A 247 -20.77 1.37 -15.36
CA ALA A 247 -20.74 2.68 -16.03
C ALA A 247 -22.14 3.28 -16.23
N LYS A 248 -23.16 2.44 -16.48
CA LYS A 248 -24.54 2.88 -16.63
C LYS A 248 -25.10 3.55 -15.37
N ASP A 249 -24.71 3.05 -14.19
CA ASP A 249 -25.13 3.64 -12.92
C ASP A 249 -24.48 5.00 -12.70
N VAL A 250 -23.21 5.15 -13.10
CA VAL A 250 -22.51 6.46 -13.04
C VAL A 250 -23.20 7.48 -13.93
N HIS A 251 -23.52 7.11 -15.17
CA HIS A 251 -24.29 7.99 -16.09
C HIS A 251 -25.69 8.31 -15.57
N ALA A 252 -26.35 7.36 -14.94
CA ALA A 252 -27.69 7.56 -14.40
C ALA A 252 -27.79 8.64 -13.31
N ILE A 253 -26.68 8.92 -12.61
CA ILE A 253 -26.59 10.04 -11.63
C ILE A 253 -26.01 11.32 -12.25
N GLY A 254 -25.78 11.36 -13.55
CA GLY A 254 -25.21 12.50 -14.27
C GLY A 254 -23.69 12.53 -14.34
N GLY A 255 -23.01 11.50 -13.84
CA GLY A 255 -21.56 11.38 -13.89
C GLY A 255 -21.03 11.13 -15.30
N THR A 256 -19.80 11.55 -15.56
CA THR A 256 -19.12 11.38 -16.86
C THR A 256 -18.49 10.00 -17.04
N ASN A 257 -18.28 9.26 -15.95
CA ASN A 257 -17.51 8.02 -15.91
C ASN A 257 -16.05 8.16 -16.41
N ARG A 258 -15.50 9.37 -16.39
CA ARG A 258 -14.17 9.65 -16.93
C ARG A 258 -13.29 10.38 -15.93
N LEU A 259 -11.99 10.11 -15.99
CA LEU A 259 -10.95 10.84 -15.27
C LEU A 259 -10.33 11.89 -16.19
N ALA A 260 -10.19 13.11 -15.67
CA ALA A 260 -9.59 14.22 -16.40
C ALA A 260 -8.07 14.26 -16.18
N TRP A 261 -7.32 13.41 -16.84
CA TRP A 261 -5.86 13.30 -16.68
C TRP A 261 -5.07 14.58 -16.98
N TYR A 262 -5.64 15.47 -17.80
CA TYR A 262 -4.98 16.72 -18.21
C TYR A 262 -4.92 17.80 -17.11
N THR A 263 -5.57 17.61 -15.98
CA THR A 263 -5.56 18.60 -14.89
C THR A 263 -4.17 18.83 -14.27
N PHE A 264 -3.23 17.91 -14.51
CA PHE A 264 -1.86 17.98 -14.00
C PHE A 264 -0.82 18.45 -15.02
N LEU A 265 -1.11 18.32 -16.30
CA LEU A 265 -0.18 18.67 -17.36
C LEU A 265 -0.59 20.00 -18.00
N PRO A 266 0.36 20.86 -18.38
CA PRO A 266 0.03 22.01 -19.21
C PRO A 266 -0.76 21.56 -20.43
N ARG A 267 -1.88 22.21 -20.71
CA ARG A 267 -2.77 21.88 -21.87
C ARG A 267 -2.06 21.76 -23.21
N THR A 268 -0.90 22.40 -23.34
CA THR A 268 -0.04 22.34 -24.53
C THR A 268 0.68 21.00 -24.72
N LEU A 269 0.74 20.14 -23.68
CA LEU A 269 1.49 18.88 -23.68
C LEU A 269 0.60 17.64 -23.54
N ALA A 270 -0.67 17.80 -23.21
CA ALA A 270 -1.63 16.71 -23.11
C ALA A 270 -2.64 16.80 -24.23
N THR A 271 -2.88 15.70 -24.91
CA THR A 271 -4.12 15.52 -25.66
C THR A 271 -5.29 15.45 -24.65
N GLU A 272 -6.51 15.69 -25.08
CA GLU A 272 -7.71 15.55 -24.23
C GLU A 272 -8.03 14.08 -23.90
N ALA A 273 -6.99 13.26 -23.73
CA ALA A 273 -7.13 11.85 -23.41
C ALA A 273 -7.75 11.66 -22.03
N THR A 274 -8.84 10.94 -21.95
CA THR A 274 -9.53 10.59 -20.73
C THR A 274 -9.49 9.09 -20.50
N HIS A 275 -9.46 8.67 -19.22
CA HIS A 275 -9.60 7.28 -18.86
C HIS A 275 -10.98 7.02 -18.27
N PHE A 276 -11.58 5.89 -18.61
CA PHE A 276 -12.80 5.43 -17.95
C PHE A 276 -12.54 5.05 -16.48
N LEU A 277 -13.48 5.38 -15.62
CA LEU A 277 -13.54 4.80 -14.28
C LEU A 277 -13.92 3.32 -14.35
N LEU A 278 -15.05 3.06 -15.01
CA LEU A 278 -15.57 1.72 -15.26
C LEU A 278 -15.64 1.50 -16.77
N CYS A 279 -15.26 0.32 -17.22
CA CYS A 279 -15.24 -0.04 -18.62
C CYS A 279 -16.65 0.03 -19.21
N GLU A 280 -16.80 0.69 -20.37
CA GLU A 280 -18.09 0.87 -21.05
C GLU A 280 -18.26 -0.10 -22.22
N ASP A 281 -17.48 0.10 -23.27
CA ASP A 281 -17.59 -0.57 -24.56
C ASP A 281 -16.28 -1.23 -25.01
N LYS A 282 -15.16 -0.93 -24.36
CA LYS A 282 -13.84 -1.37 -24.77
C LYS A 282 -12.92 -1.67 -23.61
N ILE A 283 -12.34 -2.86 -23.59
CA ILE A 283 -11.24 -3.23 -22.72
C ILE A 283 -9.94 -2.74 -23.35
N ILE A 284 -9.17 -1.93 -22.62
CA ILE A 284 -7.95 -1.29 -23.11
C ILE A 284 -6.69 -1.73 -22.35
N ASN A 285 -6.86 -2.46 -21.26
CA ASN A 285 -5.76 -3.11 -20.54
C ASN A 285 -6.25 -4.35 -19.77
N TYR A 286 -5.32 -5.23 -19.46
CA TYR A 286 -5.62 -6.45 -18.71
C TYR A 286 -6.02 -6.12 -17.26
N GLY A 287 -7.28 -6.37 -16.92
CA GLY A 287 -7.84 -6.10 -15.62
C GLY A 287 -8.55 -4.73 -15.49
N ASN A 288 -9.05 -4.16 -16.59
CA ASN A 288 -10.01 -3.05 -16.50
C ASN A 288 -11.15 -3.41 -15.54
N VAL A 289 -11.55 -2.43 -14.74
CA VAL A 289 -12.70 -2.56 -13.84
C VAL A 289 -13.99 -2.41 -14.66
N VAL A 290 -14.83 -3.43 -14.67
CA VAL A 290 -16.12 -3.41 -15.40
C VAL A 290 -17.30 -3.12 -14.49
N ALA A 291 -17.17 -3.41 -13.18
CA ALA A 291 -18.18 -3.11 -12.19
C ALA A 291 -17.57 -3.02 -10.78
N LEU A 292 -18.28 -2.35 -9.88
CA LEU A 292 -18.03 -2.37 -8.44
C LEU A 292 -19.15 -3.13 -7.76
N VAL A 293 -18.82 -3.90 -6.71
CA VAL A 293 -19.81 -4.61 -5.89
C VAL A 293 -19.74 -4.11 -4.47
N ALA A 294 -20.83 -3.53 -3.98
CA ALA A 294 -21.00 -3.11 -2.59
C ALA A 294 -21.74 -4.20 -1.82
N ALA A 295 -21.16 -4.65 -0.70
CA ALA A 295 -21.74 -5.70 0.15
C ALA A 295 -21.50 -5.42 1.65
N ASP A 296 -22.17 -6.16 2.49
CA ASP A 296 -22.11 -6.07 3.96
C ASP A 296 -20.75 -6.52 4.55
N THR A 297 -20.02 -7.36 3.83
CA THR A 297 -18.70 -7.84 4.23
C THR A 297 -17.71 -7.84 3.06
N LYS A 298 -16.43 -7.75 3.37
CA LYS A 298 -15.33 -7.81 2.39
C LYS A 298 -15.32 -9.14 1.63
N GLU A 299 -15.64 -10.23 2.31
CA GLU A 299 -15.75 -11.57 1.73
C GLU A 299 -16.90 -11.65 0.74
N ASN A 300 -18.09 -11.14 1.10
CA ASN A 300 -19.26 -11.15 0.22
C ASN A 300 -19.03 -10.25 -1.00
N ALA A 301 -18.46 -9.05 -0.82
CA ALA A 301 -18.12 -8.16 -1.92
C ALA A 301 -17.17 -8.83 -2.93
N ARG A 302 -16.10 -9.46 -2.45
CA ARG A 302 -15.14 -10.17 -3.30
C ARG A 302 -15.70 -11.39 -3.97
N ALA A 303 -16.48 -12.18 -3.23
CA ALA A 303 -17.11 -13.38 -3.78
C ALA A 303 -18.10 -13.02 -4.90
N ALA A 304 -18.88 -11.96 -4.72
CA ALA A 304 -19.82 -11.49 -5.73
C ALA A 304 -19.11 -10.85 -6.92
N ALA A 305 -18.06 -10.04 -6.71
CA ALA A 305 -17.26 -9.49 -7.80
C ALA A 305 -16.63 -10.57 -8.69
N ALA A 306 -16.24 -11.71 -8.10
CA ALA A 306 -15.70 -12.86 -8.83
C ALA A 306 -16.75 -13.61 -9.69
N LYS A 307 -18.06 -13.35 -9.49
CA LYS A 307 -19.15 -13.91 -10.29
C LYS A 307 -19.48 -13.10 -11.54
N ILE A 308 -18.96 -11.89 -11.64
CA ILE A 308 -19.19 -11.03 -12.79
C ILE A 308 -18.31 -11.50 -13.95
N THR A 309 -18.96 -11.78 -15.08
CA THR A 309 -18.32 -12.20 -16.32
C THR A 309 -18.66 -11.24 -17.46
N VAL A 310 -17.95 -11.34 -18.56
CA VAL A 310 -18.13 -10.47 -19.74
C VAL A 310 -18.13 -11.26 -21.03
N ASP A 311 -18.92 -10.79 -22.01
CA ASP A 311 -18.82 -11.21 -23.40
C ASP A 311 -17.95 -10.19 -24.13
N ILE A 312 -16.98 -10.66 -24.91
CA ILE A 312 -16.02 -9.81 -25.61
C ILE A 312 -15.83 -10.24 -27.07
N GLU A 313 -15.43 -9.28 -27.90
CA GLU A 313 -14.85 -9.50 -29.22
C GLU A 313 -13.37 -9.11 -29.15
N PRO A 314 -12.41 -10.06 -29.24
CA PRO A 314 -10.99 -9.75 -29.14
C PRO A 314 -10.54 -8.80 -30.27
N LEU A 315 -9.64 -7.88 -29.93
CA LEU A 315 -8.97 -6.95 -30.82
C LEU A 315 -7.46 -7.19 -30.80
N PRO A 316 -6.68 -6.66 -31.77
CA PRO A 316 -5.23 -6.76 -31.75
C PRO A 316 -4.64 -6.23 -30.44
N GLU A 317 -3.78 -7.02 -29.79
CA GLU A 317 -3.13 -6.67 -28.52
C GLU A 317 -1.71 -6.18 -28.78
N TYR A 318 -1.31 -5.09 -28.10
CA TYR A 318 0.04 -4.53 -28.16
C TYR A 318 0.69 -4.63 -26.79
N LEU A 319 1.59 -5.59 -26.60
CA LEU A 319 2.35 -5.79 -25.36
C LEU A 319 3.66 -5.01 -25.34
N ASN A 320 4.05 -4.45 -26.49
CA ASN A 320 5.24 -3.64 -26.68
C ASN A 320 4.81 -2.23 -27.17
N TYR A 321 5.37 -1.20 -26.56
CA TYR A 321 5.08 0.19 -26.92
C TYR A 321 5.55 0.55 -28.35
N LEU A 322 6.59 -0.11 -28.87
CA LEU A 322 7.05 0.12 -30.25
C LEU A 322 6.01 -0.36 -31.26
N ASP A 323 5.43 -1.55 -31.01
CA ASP A 323 4.39 -2.10 -31.88
C ASP A 323 3.11 -1.23 -31.83
N ALA A 324 2.76 -0.74 -30.64
CA ALA A 324 1.62 0.16 -30.48
C ALA A 324 1.82 1.52 -31.14
N ALA A 325 3.06 1.98 -31.33
CA ALA A 325 3.40 3.25 -31.98
C ALA A 325 3.53 3.18 -33.51
N MET A 326 3.42 1.98 -34.10
CA MET A 326 3.52 1.83 -35.56
C MET A 326 2.37 2.57 -36.26
N PRO A 327 2.60 3.14 -37.43
CA PRO A 327 1.58 3.92 -38.14
C PRO A 327 0.33 3.14 -38.52
N ASP A 328 0.43 1.84 -38.72
CA ASP A 328 -0.64 0.89 -39.05
C ASP A 328 -1.27 0.22 -37.84
N ALA A 329 -0.78 0.52 -36.65
CA ALA A 329 -1.33 -0.05 -35.41
C ALA A 329 -2.78 0.44 -35.20
N MET A 330 -3.68 -0.51 -34.85
CA MET A 330 -5.03 -0.18 -34.47
C MET A 330 -5.03 0.75 -33.26
N ARG A 331 -5.88 1.77 -33.24
CA ARG A 331 -6.03 2.64 -32.08
C ARG A 331 -6.56 1.86 -30.87
N ILE A 332 -5.87 1.98 -29.75
CA ILE A 332 -6.31 1.43 -28.45
C ILE A 332 -7.47 2.30 -27.94
N HIS A 333 -7.32 3.62 -28.02
CA HIS A 333 -8.39 4.59 -27.74
C HIS A 333 -8.95 5.13 -29.04
N ASP A 334 -10.26 5.29 -29.13
CA ASP A 334 -10.89 5.72 -30.37
C ASP A 334 -10.76 7.24 -30.60
N ASP A 335 -10.65 8.01 -29.52
CA ASP A 335 -10.61 9.46 -29.48
C ASP A 335 -9.22 10.07 -29.66
N HIS A 336 -8.13 9.27 -29.47
CA HIS A 336 -6.77 9.79 -29.62
C HIS A 336 -5.77 8.73 -30.15
N PRO A 337 -4.60 9.16 -30.70
CA PRO A 337 -3.58 8.23 -31.17
C PRO A 337 -2.92 7.44 -30.03
N ASN A 338 -2.31 6.29 -30.36
CA ASN A 338 -1.58 5.46 -29.38
C ASN A 338 -0.39 6.19 -28.74
N VAL A 339 0.24 7.11 -29.45
CA VAL A 339 1.20 8.08 -28.90
C VAL A 339 0.44 9.36 -28.58
N TRP A 340 -0.07 9.47 -27.36
CA TRP A 340 -0.96 10.56 -26.96
C TRP A 340 -0.23 11.78 -26.38
N SER A 341 1.04 11.66 -25.98
CA SER A 341 1.84 12.77 -25.47
C SER A 341 3.29 12.63 -25.86
N MET A 342 3.90 13.73 -26.30
CA MET A 342 5.33 13.87 -26.51
C MET A 342 5.81 15.11 -25.76
N GLN A 343 6.82 14.94 -24.91
CA GLN A 343 7.39 16.03 -24.11
C GLN A 343 8.88 16.19 -24.44
N PRO A 344 9.22 16.94 -25.51
CA PRO A 344 10.61 17.19 -25.83
C PRO A 344 11.24 18.08 -24.74
N THR A 345 12.38 17.70 -24.23
CA THR A 345 13.20 18.54 -23.35
C THR A 345 14.34 19.10 -24.18
N ILE A 346 14.32 20.42 -24.42
CA ILE A 346 15.32 21.13 -25.20
C ILE A 346 16.02 22.12 -24.26
N LYS A 347 17.34 21.98 -24.10
CA LYS A 347 18.16 22.87 -23.30
C LYS A 347 19.57 22.95 -23.88
N GLY A 348 20.09 24.16 -24.06
CA GLY A 348 21.42 24.42 -24.62
C GLY A 348 21.42 24.43 -26.15
N GLU A 349 22.51 24.00 -26.75
CA GLU A 349 22.76 24.05 -28.20
C GLU A 349 22.07 22.90 -28.97
N ASP A 350 22.01 23.00 -30.30
CA ASP A 350 21.49 21.90 -31.14
C ASP A 350 22.36 20.65 -31.01
N THR A 351 21.79 19.61 -30.42
CA THR A 351 22.50 18.36 -30.18
C THR A 351 22.99 17.69 -31.45
N ARG A 352 22.30 17.85 -32.59
CA ARG A 352 22.74 17.27 -33.87
C ARG A 352 24.06 17.86 -34.28
N LYS A 353 24.20 19.19 -34.22
CA LYS A 353 25.45 19.89 -34.53
C LYS A 353 26.58 19.46 -33.59
N LEU A 354 26.29 19.30 -32.29
CA LEU A 354 27.28 18.84 -31.31
C LEU A 354 27.75 17.43 -31.61
N PHE A 355 26.87 16.51 -32.07
CA PHE A 355 27.26 15.17 -32.48
C PHE A 355 28.14 15.17 -33.75
N GLU A 356 27.82 16.02 -34.74
CA GLU A 356 28.61 16.16 -35.98
C GLU A 356 30.02 16.70 -35.72
N GLU A 357 30.15 17.63 -34.76
CA GLU A 357 31.43 18.28 -34.40
C GLU A 357 32.21 17.52 -33.33
N ALA A 358 31.63 16.52 -32.67
CA ALA A 358 32.27 15.79 -31.58
C ALA A 358 33.42 14.92 -32.06
N PRO A 359 34.62 15.00 -31.45
CA PRO A 359 35.76 14.17 -31.84
C PRO A 359 35.57 12.68 -31.55
N TYR A 360 34.67 12.34 -30.63
CA TYR A 360 34.32 10.94 -30.30
C TYR A 360 32.82 10.88 -29.99
N VAL A 361 32.15 9.91 -30.58
CA VAL A 361 30.73 9.59 -30.32
C VAL A 361 30.62 8.16 -29.85
N VAL A 362 29.91 7.96 -28.72
CA VAL A 362 29.60 6.62 -28.20
C VAL A 362 28.09 6.46 -28.15
N GLU A 363 27.61 5.41 -28.79
CA GLU A 363 26.16 5.09 -28.83
C GLU A 363 25.88 3.82 -28.03
N GLY A 364 24.71 3.78 -27.42
CA GLY A 364 24.25 2.59 -26.68
C GLY A 364 22.75 2.60 -26.52
N SER A 365 22.16 1.40 -26.52
CA SER A 365 20.74 1.19 -26.24
C SER A 365 20.56 0.47 -24.92
N PHE A 366 19.69 0.99 -24.07
CA PHE A 366 19.40 0.44 -22.75
C PHE A 366 17.91 0.15 -22.65
N TYR A 367 17.57 -1.02 -22.14
CA TYR A 367 16.19 -1.43 -21.90
C TYR A 367 15.96 -1.72 -20.42
N THR A 368 14.96 -1.09 -19.83
CA THR A 368 14.47 -1.39 -18.49
C THR A 368 13.02 -1.87 -18.57
N THR A 369 12.72 -2.94 -17.84
CA THR A 369 11.34 -3.41 -17.73
C THR A 369 10.50 -2.43 -16.89
N ARG A 370 9.17 -2.54 -17.01
CA ARG A 370 8.27 -1.84 -16.11
C ARG A 370 8.45 -2.36 -14.69
N GLU A 371 8.67 -1.47 -13.74
CA GLU A 371 8.78 -1.77 -12.33
C GLU A 371 7.53 -1.31 -11.58
N PRO A 372 6.71 -2.23 -11.05
CA PRO A 372 5.57 -1.85 -10.22
C PRO A 372 6.07 -1.26 -8.90
N HIS A 373 5.37 -0.27 -8.38
CA HIS A 373 5.72 0.37 -7.10
C HIS A 373 5.67 -0.61 -5.95
N MET A 374 4.61 -1.38 -5.82
CA MET A 374 4.38 -2.45 -4.84
C MET A 374 4.81 -2.10 -3.41
N PRO A 375 4.42 -0.94 -2.82
CA PRO A 375 4.65 -0.71 -1.40
C PRO A 375 3.92 -1.79 -0.59
N ILE A 376 4.44 -2.10 0.60
CA ILE A 376 3.77 -3.09 1.47
C ILE A 376 2.45 -2.53 2.03
N GLU A 377 2.35 -1.21 2.15
CA GLU A 377 1.09 -0.52 2.41
C GLU A 377 0.16 -0.68 1.20
N GLY A 378 -0.98 -1.34 1.40
CA GLY A 378 -2.03 -1.47 0.38
C GLY A 378 -2.74 -0.14 0.09
N ASP A 379 -3.34 -0.04 -1.10
CA ASP A 379 -4.22 1.08 -1.42
C ASP A 379 -5.60 0.81 -0.83
N THR A 380 -6.12 1.81 -0.13
CA THR A 380 -7.43 1.78 0.50
C THR A 380 -8.10 3.14 0.34
N ILE A 381 -9.41 3.12 0.23
CA ILE A 381 -10.24 4.32 0.16
C ILE A 381 -11.49 4.11 1.03
N GLN A 382 -11.85 5.13 1.80
CA GLN A 382 -13.12 5.21 2.52
C GLN A 382 -13.81 6.51 2.15
N ALA A 383 -15.13 6.45 2.00
CA ALA A 383 -15.95 7.62 1.73
C ALA A 383 -17.20 7.61 2.63
N TYR A 384 -17.55 8.77 3.18
CA TYR A 384 -18.71 8.97 4.01
C TYR A 384 -19.17 10.43 3.98
N TRP A 385 -20.41 10.67 4.32
CA TRP A 385 -20.93 12.02 4.53
C TRP A 385 -20.54 12.50 5.92
N GLY A 386 -19.91 13.67 5.98
CA GLY A 386 -19.62 14.33 7.25
C GLY A 386 -20.87 14.99 7.87
N ASP A 387 -20.75 15.46 9.11
CA ASP A 387 -21.82 16.18 9.81
C ASP A 387 -22.15 17.55 9.18
N ASP A 388 -21.28 18.02 8.28
CA ASP A 388 -21.40 19.26 7.50
C ASP A 388 -22.03 19.05 6.11
N ASP A 389 -22.62 17.89 5.86
CA ASP A 389 -23.14 17.45 4.55
C ASP A 389 -22.08 17.41 3.42
N MET A 390 -20.79 17.40 3.78
CA MET A 390 -19.71 17.26 2.84
C MET A 390 -19.28 15.81 2.67
N LEU A 391 -19.04 15.40 1.41
CA LEU A 391 -18.45 14.10 1.13
C LEU A 391 -16.98 14.09 1.57
N THR A 392 -16.68 13.29 2.58
CA THR A 392 -15.31 13.04 3.03
C THR A 392 -14.77 11.79 2.37
N VAL A 393 -13.64 11.90 1.69
CA VAL A 393 -12.91 10.78 1.10
C VAL A 393 -11.53 10.67 1.73
N GLN A 394 -11.28 9.57 2.41
CA GLN A 394 -9.97 9.25 2.97
C GLN A 394 -9.27 8.23 2.07
N CYS A 395 -8.18 8.62 1.46
CA CYS A 395 -7.39 7.75 0.59
C CYS A 395 -5.89 8.02 0.74
N LYS A 396 -5.09 7.04 0.37
CA LYS A 396 -3.67 7.27 0.12
C LYS A 396 -3.53 7.96 -1.23
N ALA A 397 -3.05 9.19 -1.23
CA ALA A 397 -2.93 10.00 -2.43
C ALA A 397 -1.59 10.73 -2.50
N GLN A 398 -1.04 10.81 -3.71
CA GLN A 398 0.13 11.65 -4.00
C GLN A 398 -0.28 13.10 -4.30
N ALA A 399 -1.47 13.29 -4.86
CA ALA A 399 -1.97 14.58 -5.34
C ALA A 399 -3.43 14.79 -4.90
N ILE A 400 -3.63 15.30 -3.68
CA ILE A 400 -4.95 15.44 -3.04
C ILE A 400 -5.90 16.30 -3.89
N TYR A 401 -5.44 17.48 -4.32
CA TYR A 401 -6.27 18.41 -5.11
C TYR A 401 -6.71 17.85 -6.46
N ALA A 402 -5.90 17.00 -7.04
CA ALA A 402 -6.24 16.33 -8.26
C ALA A 402 -7.32 15.27 -8.06
N ASN A 403 -7.23 14.52 -6.97
CA ASN A 403 -8.29 13.55 -6.65
C ASN A 403 -9.64 14.26 -6.44
N VAL A 404 -9.63 15.46 -5.83
CA VAL A 404 -10.86 16.28 -5.71
C VAL A 404 -11.39 16.66 -7.08
N ALA A 405 -10.52 17.14 -7.99
CA ALA A 405 -10.91 17.49 -9.35
C ALA A 405 -11.43 16.29 -10.15
N ASP A 406 -10.75 15.13 -10.04
CA ASP A 406 -11.15 13.90 -10.72
C ASP A 406 -12.50 13.38 -10.21
N ILE A 407 -12.73 13.38 -8.90
CA ILE A 407 -14.03 12.99 -8.31
C ILE A 407 -15.12 13.94 -8.82
N SER A 408 -14.90 15.25 -8.74
CA SER A 408 -15.88 16.25 -9.19
C SER A 408 -16.16 16.19 -10.69
N TYR A 409 -15.20 15.75 -11.51
CA TYR A 409 -15.39 15.59 -12.95
C TYR A 409 -16.10 14.28 -13.30
N ALA A 410 -15.85 13.23 -12.54
CA ALA A 410 -16.37 11.89 -12.83
C ALA A 410 -17.80 11.68 -12.32
N THR A 411 -18.17 12.35 -11.23
CA THR A 411 -19.46 12.23 -10.54
C THR A 411 -20.26 13.53 -10.60
#